data_bcd766b90c2e26eca68953c7468dae73
#
_entry.id   bcd766b90c2e26eca68953c7468dae73
#
_cell.length_a   1.000
_cell.length_b   1.000
_cell.length_c   1.000
_cell.angle_alpha   90.00
_cell.angle_beta   90.00
_cell.angle_gamma   90.00
#
_symmetry.space_group_name_H-M   'P 1'
#
loop_
_entity.id
_entity.type
_entity.pdbx_description
1 polymer ?
#
loop_
_entity_poly.entity_id
_entity_poly.type
_entity_poly.pdbx_seq_one_letter_code
_entity_poly.pdbx_strand_id
1 'polypeptide(L)'
;MKKTMKKCLTLLLALAMLLAMAVPAVAEENYSREITFSGVAKGDTVKAYKLGWYDENYNKYIFYDEFETYAANFYDYKTQSLEEHLAESTKDHLTALMINYVIMTDSAHGKVSFPPNPVEATADANNEVKMTLEPGYYLLLVSTTAQNNRTYMPVTVFVQVKNGNVRVYAAGSEITDGLTAVFKYEDGPAVNVRVSDDSKATTQWKETAGGRVGETMDFYMEVSIPAYESEDVDISSLIAKCQLAGLNYVEGSMKATTLPKADSDAVEGAIKGTTVGADGNLTVELDYSKIRNAATGRGLIYLHFQATVVPDAVAESKASATAKLEYVFSMEADKTKTTADSTAAVYNYDFTLFKKSNELIDPNDAGSSHRPLAGAGFTLYADEAMNTPVSMVKVDATATTDAYYRPATAAEINAGTDIVTEMDANMGNDNNTLSIRGLDVGSYYVKETKTPSGYYAPKGIFKLDLTAERDASESLVKDLASGGFTETKEADRALIQKKSLNAEKNRFEADLLNSSTPVLPTTGGVGTVMFTVIGLLCMGAALWFFLFARRRREDEQEQNKTTL
;
A
#
# COMPACT_ATOMS: atom_id res chain seq x y z
N MET A 1 12.37 -100.29 22.16
CA MET A 1 11.13 -99.55 22.05
C MET A 1 11.13 -98.15 22.61
N LYS A 2 11.70 -97.80 23.78
CA LYS A 2 11.68 -96.43 24.34
C LYS A 2 12.47 -95.39 23.56
N LYS A 3 13.53 -95.73 22.80
CA LYS A 3 14.31 -94.74 21.98
C LYS A 3 13.65 -94.38 20.69
N THR A 4 12.86 -95.26 20.09
CA THR A 4 12.11 -95.06 18.84
C THR A 4 10.86 -94.21 19.08
N MET A 5 10.20 -94.40 20.22
CA MET A 5 9.05 -93.60 20.62
C MET A 5 9.38 -92.13 20.91
N LYS A 6 10.55 -91.86 21.51
CA LYS A 6 11.01 -90.48 21.72
C LYS A 6 11.32 -89.78 20.39
N LYS A 7 11.88 -90.48 19.40
CA LYS A 7 12.15 -89.91 18.08
C LYS A 7 10.87 -89.59 17.28
N CYS A 8 9.87 -90.49 17.39
CA CYS A 8 8.59 -90.24 16.78
C CYS A 8 7.84 -89.07 17.44
N LEU A 9 7.92 -88.91 18.77
CA LEU A 9 7.30 -87.82 19.49
C LEU A 9 7.95 -86.48 19.17
N THR A 10 9.28 -86.47 19.01
CA THR A 10 10.00 -85.26 18.60
C THR A 10 9.74 -84.87 17.14
N LEU A 11 9.54 -85.88 16.26
CA LEU A 11 9.17 -85.64 14.87
C LEU A 11 7.73 -85.15 14.73
N LEU A 12 6.81 -85.66 15.53
CA LEU A 12 5.42 -85.19 15.60
C LEU A 12 5.33 -83.79 16.20
N LEU A 13 6.14 -83.45 17.21
CA LEU A 13 6.18 -82.06 17.74
C LEU A 13 6.76 -81.10 16.74
N ALA A 14 7.83 -81.47 16.00
CA ALA A 14 8.40 -80.64 14.95
C ALA A 14 7.44 -80.47 13.76
N LEU A 15 6.67 -81.51 13.41
CA LEU A 15 5.67 -81.41 12.37
C LEU A 15 4.44 -80.56 12.81
N ALA A 16 4.07 -80.62 14.08
CA ALA A 16 3.03 -79.79 14.67
C ALA A 16 3.48 -78.31 14.76
N MET A 17 4.77 -78.04 15.06
CA MET A 17 5.31 -76.68 15.01
C MET A 17 5.44 -76.16 13.58
N LEU A 18 5.75 -77.00 12.59
CA LEU A 18 5.78 -76.64 11.18
C LEU A 18 4.38 -76.38 10.62
N LEU A 19 3.36 -77.16 11.07
CA LEU A 19 1.97 -76.91 10.73
C LEU A 19 1.40 -75.67 11.45
N ALA A 20 1.87 -75.33 12.64
CA ALA A 20 1.49 -74.10 13.34
C ALA A 20 2.13 -72.86 12.72
N MET A 21 3.28 -73.02 12.01
CA MET A 21 3.89 -71.93 11.24
C MET A 21 3.35 -71.80 9.80
N ALA A 22 2.51 -72.71 9.36
CA ALA A 22 1.83 -72.67 8.08
C ALA A 22 0.36 -72.24 8.20
N VAL A 23 0.02 -71.46 9.22
CA VAL A 23 -1.16 -70.62 9.12
C VAL A 23 -0.79 -69.59 8.04
N PRO A 24 -1.45 -69.58 6.84
CA PRO A 24 -1.27 -68.49 5.93
C PRO A 24 -1.55 -67.25 6.77
N ALA A 25 -0.63 -66.32 6.84
CA ALA A 25 -0.94 -64.98 7.24
C ALA A 25 -2.10 -64.62 6.30
N VAL A 26 -3.33 -64.65 6.81
CA VAL A 26 -4.47 -64.05 6.13
C VAL A 26 -3.97 -62.62 5.98
N ALA A 27 -3.62 -62.24 4.78
CA ALA A 27 -3.28 -60.87 4.49
C ALA A 27 -4.47 -60.05 5.01
N GLU A 28 -4.25 -59.27 6.03
CA GLU A 28 -5.27 -58.35 6.53
C GLU A 28 -5.73 -57.58 5.31
N GLU A 29 -6.96 -57.75 4.87
CA GLU A 29 -7.48 -57.03 3.72
C GLU A 29 -7.37 -55.57 4.05
N ASN A 30 -6.47 -54.86 3.35
CA ASN A 30 -6.27 -53.46 3.55
C ASN A 30 -7.39 -52.67 2.87
N TYR A 31 -8.39 -52.31 3.67
CA TYR A 31 -9.54 -51.51 3.22
C TYR A 31 -9.27 -50.01 3.20
N SER A 32 -8.04 -49.56 3.46
CA SER A 32 -7.66 -48.15 3.34
C SER A 32 -7.82 -47.64 1.91
N ARG A 33 -8.20 -46.39 1.76
CA ARG A 33 -8.33 -45.73 0.47
C ARG A 33 -7.53 -44.41 0.44
N GLU A 34 -6.81 -44.23 -0.65
CA GLU A 34 -6.25 -42.93 -0.96
C GLU A 34 -7.31 -42.03 -1.57
N ILE A 35 -7.54 -40.87 -0.95
CA ILE A 35 -8.53 -39.89 -1.35
C ILE A 35 -7.77 -38.62 -1.70
N THR A 36 -8.06 -38.02 -2.86
CA THR A 36 -7.53 -36.72 -3.26
C THR A 36 -8.51 -35.62 -2.89
N PHE A 37 -8.04 -34.64 -2.15
CA PHE A 37 -8.79 -33.44 -1.82
C PHE A 37 -8.23 -32.29 -2.63
N SER A 38 -9.05 -31.65 -3.46
CA SER A 38 -8.69 -30.47 -4.25
C SER A 38 -9.24 -29.19 -3.62
N GLY A 39 -8.76 -28.05 -4.12
CA GLY A 39 -9.19 -26.73 -3.63
C GLY A 39 -8.44 -26.24 -2.37
N VAL A 40 -7.43 -26.99 -1.91
CA VAL A 40 -6.58 -26.60 -0.77
C VAL A 40 -5.35 -25.90 -1.29
N ALA A 41 -5.08 -24.67 -0.86
CA ALA A 41 -3.94 -23.92 -1.37
C ALA A 41 -2.60 -24.57 -0.98
N LYS A 42 -1.62 -24.46 -1.89
CA LYS A 42 -0.28 -24.99 -1.68
C LYS A 42 0.30 -24.61 -0.32
N GLY A 43 0.76 -25.60 0.42
CA GLY A 43 1.38 -25.41 1.75
C GLY A 43 0.40 -25.49 2.92
N ASP A 44 -0.92 -25.43 2.67
CA ASP A 44 -1.91 -25.66 3.71
C ASP A 44 -1.97 -27.15 4.07
N THR A 45 -2.30 -27.45 5.32
CA THR A 45 -2.31 -28.82 5.86
C THR A 45 -3.72 -29.25 6.20
N VAL A 46 -4.16 -30.36 5.63
CA VAL A 46 -5.43 -31.02 5.99
C VAL A 46 -5.16 -31.98 7.15
N LYS A 47 -6.00 -31.90 8.18
CA LYS A 47 -5.99 -32.77 9.35
C LYS A 47 -7.29 -33.57 9.39
N ALA A 48 -7.19 -34.88 9.29
CA ALA A 48 -8.34 -35.81 9.36
C ALA A 48 -8.44 -36.46 10.75
N TYR A 49 -9.43 -36.03 11.51
CA TYR A 49 -9.69 -36.53 12.86
C TYR A 49 -10.68 -37.69 12.79
N LYS A 50 -10.25 -38.92 13.15
CA LYS A 50 -11.12 -40.11 13.18
C LYS A 50 -11.99 -40.08 14.43
N LEU A 51 -13.29 -39.98 14.27
CA LEU A 51 -14.25 -39.86 15.36
C LEU A 51 -15.02 -41.17 15.63
N GLY A 52 -14.93 -42.16 14.74
CA GLY A 52 -15.60 -43.43 14.86
C GLY A 52 -15.26 -44.38 13.73
N TRP A 53 -15.93 -45.51 13.70
CA TRP A 53 -15.81 -46.54 12.65
C TRP A 53 -17.19 -47.07 12.25
N TYR A 54 -17.26 -47.78 11.12
CA TYR A 54 -18.45 -48.43 10.65
C TYR A 54 -18.42 -49.91 11.02
N ASP A 55 -19.50 -50.42 11.69
CA ASP A 55 -19.67 -51.81 12.01
C ASP A 55 -20.59 -52.48 10.98
N GLU A 56 -20.00 -53.36 10.14
CA GLU A 56 -20.74 -54.09 9.11
C GLU A 56 -21.82 -54.99 9.66
N ASN A 57 -21.63 -55.59 10.85
CA ASN A 57 -22.56 -56.55 11.43
C ASN A 57 -23.86 -55.86 11.84
N TYR A 58 -23.76 -54.63 12.28
CA TYR A 58 -24.90 -53.83 12.74
C TYR A 58 -25.32 -52.76 11.74
N ASN A 59 -24.59 -52.65 10.60
CA ASN A 59 -24.84 -51.66 9.55
C ASN A 59 -25.00 -50.25 10.11
N LYS A 60 -24.11 -49.88 11.03
CA LYS A 60 -24.14 -48.55 11.68
C LYS A 60 -22.75 -48.00 11.99
N TYR A 61 -22.65 -46.69 12.14
CA TYR A 61 -21.47 -46.03 12.68
C TYR A 61 -21.46 -46.13 14.20
N ILE A 62 -20.30 -46.39 14.75
CA ILE A 62 -20.00 -46.39 16.18
C ILE A 62 -18.98 -45.28 16.42
N PHE A 63 -19.39 -44.29 17.16
CA PHE A 63 -18.47 -43.24 17.58
C PHE A 63 -17.65 -43.68 18.80
N TYR A 64 -16.50 -43.06 19.01
CA TYR A 64 -15.75 -43.32 20.23
C TYR A 64 -16.51 -42.80 21.45
N ASP A 65 -16.36 -43.49 22.59
CA ASP A 65 -17.16 -43.25 23.80
C ASP A 65 -17.09 -41.77 24.27
N GLU A 66 -15.95 -41.15 24.15
CA GLU A 66 -15.73 -39.74 24.56
C GLU A 66 -16.53 -38.78 23.68
N PHE A 67 -16.52 -38.97 22.36
CA PHE A 67 -17.35 -38.18 21.46
C PHE A 67 -18.82 -38.50 21.63
N GLU A 68 -19.15 -39.77 21.81
CA GLU A 68 -20.53 -40.22 22.06
C GLU A 68 -21.10 -39.59 23.32
N THR A 69 -20.33 -39.54 24.41
CA THR A 69 -20.70 -38.89 25.67
C THR A 69 -20.92 -37.40 25.49
N TYR A 70 -20.04 -36.72 24.76
CA TYR A 70 -20.18 -35.31 24.45
C TYR A 70 -21.42 -35.02 23.62
N ALA A 71 -21.59 -35.74 22.51
CA ALA A 71 -22.71 -35.56 21.59
C ALA A 71 -24.07 -35.86 22.21
N ALA A 72 -24.15 -36.85 23.12
CA ALA A 72 -25.40 -37.22 23.81
C ALA A 72 -25.99 -36.10 24.67
N ASN A 73 -25.19 -35.08 25.05
CA ASN A 73 -25.69 -33.93 25.77
C ASN A 73 -26.41 -32.90 24.88
N PHE A 74 -26.24 -33.01 23.57
CA PHE A 74 -26.74 -32.02 22.61
C PHE A 74 -27.67 -32.65 21.57
N TYR A 75 -27.51 -33.96 21.25
CA TYR A 75 -28.22 -34.58 20.17
C TYR A 75 -28.34 -36.10 20.34
N ASP A 76 -29.54 -36.65 20.13
CA ASP A 76 -29.77 -38.11 20.17
C ASP A 76 -29.56 -38.78 18.80
N TYR A 77 -28.27 -38.81 18.37
CA TYR A 77 -27.88 -39.43 17.08
C TYR A 77 -27.96 -40.96 17.09
N LYS A 78 -28.18 -41.59 18.26
CA LYS A 78 -28.31 -43.07 18.39
C LYS A 78 -29.58 -43.61 17.77
N THR A 79 -30.59 -42.78 17.56
CA THR A 79 -31.88 -43.15 17.02
C THR A 79 -31.99 -43.05 15.51
N GLN A 80 -31.02 -42.41 14.84
CA GLN A 80 -31.01 -42.19 13.40
C GLN A 80 -30.01 -43.09 12.67
N SER A 81 -30.42 -43.65 11.52
CA SER A 81 -29.46 -44.31 10.62
C SER A 81 -28.56 -43.24 9.93
N LEU A 82 -27.39 -43.66 9.44
CA LEU A 82 -26.54 -42.77 8.67
C LEU A 82 -27.25 -42.20 7.44
N GLU A 83 -28.05 -43.02 6.77
CA GLU A 83 -28.81 -42.61 5.58
C GLU A 83 -29.85 -41.55 5.90
N GLU A 84 -30.53 -41.69 7.05
CA GLU A 84 -31.43 -40.66 7.57
C GLU A 84 -30.64 -39.37 7.94
N HIS A 85 -29.50 -39.53 8.60
CA HIS A 85 -28.64 -38.44 8.97
C HIS A 85 -28.06 -37.68 7.76
N LEU A 86 -27.72 -38.40 6.70
CA LEU A 86 -27.25 -37.78 5.44
C LEU A 86 -28.39 -37.11 4.65
N ALA A 87 -29.63 -37.47 4.89
CA ALA A 87 -30.81 -36.95 4.18
C ALA A 87 -31.42 -35.69 4.79
N GLU A 88 -31.16 -35.39 6.08
CA GLU A 88 -31.84 -34.34 6.81
C GLU A 88 -30.94 -33.10 7.07
N SER A 89 -31.61 -31.99 7.39
CA SER A 89 -30.96 -30.68 7.76
C SER A 89 -30.12 -30.73 9.03
N THR A 90 -30.11 -31.81 9.75
CA THR A 90 -29.32 -32.06 10.98
C THR A 90 -27.83 -32.33 10.72
N LYS A 91 -27.39 -32.44 9.46
CA LYS A 91 -25.98 -32.59 9.08
C LYS A 91 -25.11 -31.49 9.63
N ASP A 92 -25.59 -30.28 9.53
CA ASP A 92 -24.83 -29.09 9.93
C ASP A 92 -24.64 -29.09 11.45
N HIS A 93 -25.64 -29.55 12.19
CA HIS A 93 -25.59 -29.62 13.64
C HIS A 93 -24.56 -30.65 14.15
N LEU A 94 -24.51 -31.85 13.53
CA LEU A 94 -23.51 -32.85 13.90
C LEU A 94 -22.09 -32.39 13.51
N THR A 95 -21.94 -31.75 12.35
CA THR A 95 -20.64 -31.18 11.94
C THR A 95 -20.17 -30.11 12.91
N ALA A 96 -21.06 -29.22 13.35
CA ALA A 96 -20.78 -28.21 14.36
C ALA A 96 -20.37 -28.82 15.71
N LEU A 97 -21.09 -29.87 16.16
CA LEU A 97 -20.74 -30.62 17.38
C LEU A 97 -19.36 -31.28 17.28
N MET A 98 -19.01 -31.85 16.13
CA MET A 98 -17.72 -32.48 15.89
C MET A 98 -16.60 -31.41 15.91
N ILE A 99 -16.83 -30.26 15.28
CA ILE A 99 -15.88 -29.12 15.27
C ILE A 99 -15.67 -28.67 16.71
N ASN A 100 -16.73 -28.37 17.43
CA ASN A 100 -16.64 -27.90 18.81
C ASN A 100 -15.96 -28.94 19.71
N TYR A 101 -16.21 -30.22 19.52
CA TYR A 101 -15.54 -31.26 20.28
C TYR A 101 -14.03 -31.27 20.03
N VAL A 102 -13.61 -31.24 18.76
CA VAL A 102 -12.18 -31.24 18.38
C VAL A 102 -11.46 -30.01 18.89
N ILE A 103 -12.11 -28.85 18.89
CA ILE A 103 -11.52 -27.59 19.36
C ILE A 103 -11.48 -27.51 20.88
N MET A 104 -12.55 -27.90 21.57
CA MET A 104 -12.63 -27.83 23.03
C MET A 104 -11.72 -28.83 23.75
N THR A 105 -11.39 -29.95 23.13
CA THR A 105 -10.47 -30.93 23.72
C THR A 105 -9.03 -30.44 23.72
N ASP A 106 -8.69 -29.44 22.89
CA ASP A 106 -7.31 -28.96 22.78
C ASP A 106 -6.99 -27.84 23.79
N SER A 107 -7.93 -27.01 24.24
CA SER A 107 -7.61 -25.76 24.92
C SER A 107 -8.05 -25.61 26.38
N ALA A 108 -9.12 -26.24 26.85
CA ALA A 108 -9.72 -25.84 28.13
C ALA A 108 -9.89 -26.94 29.18
N HIS A 109 -9.87 -28.22 28.83
CA HIS A 109 -10.28 -29.33 29.72
C HIS A 109 -9.22 -30.41 29.86
N GLY A 110 -7.99 -30.03 30.14
CA GLY A 110 -6.93 -30.89 30.64
C GLY A 110 -6.90 -32.28 29.98
N LYS A 111 -6.13 -32.40 28.90
CA LYS A 111 -5.72 -33.67 28.28
C LYS A 111 -6.74 -34.80 28.28
N VAL A 112 -7.77 -34.68 27.52
CA VAL A 112 -8.35 -35.87 26.92
C VAL A 112 -7.54 -36.13 25.65
N SER A 113 -6.75 -37.19 25.61
CA SER A 113 -5.94 -37.58 24.45
C SER A 113 -6.81 -38.21 23.39
N PHE A 114 -7.79 -37.46 22.93
CA PHE A 114 -8.74 -37.92 21.94
C PHE A 114 -9.27 -36.71 21.14
N PRO A 115 -9.36 -36.75 19.83
CA PRO A 115 -9.09 -37.93 18.99
C PRO A 115 -7.59 -38.25 18.92
N PRO A 116 -7.21 -39.51 18.67
CA PRO A 116 -5.83 -39.88 18.44
C PRO A 116 -5.28 -39.01 17.30
N ASN A 117 -3.97 -38.75 17.29
CA ASN A 117 -3.29 -37.91 16.34
C ASN A 117 -3.94 -37.93 14.96
N PRO A 118 -4.39 -36.79 14.40
CA PRO A 118 -5.02 -36.78 13.10
C PRO A 118 -4.07 -37.30 12.02
N VAL A 119 -4.61 -37.88 10.97
CA VAL A 119 -3.86 -38.10 9.74
C VAL A 119 -3.65 -36.72 9.11
N GLU A 120 -2.40 -36.33 8.86
CA GLU A 120 -2.06 -35.02 8.31
C GLU A 120 -1.41 -35.15 6.94
N ALA A 121 -1.77 -34.25 6.02
CA ALA A 121 -1.10 -34.12 4.73
C ALA A 121 -1.16 -32.66 4.25
N THR A 122 -0.10 -32.22 3.57
CA THR A 122 0.07 -30.86 3.09
C THR A 122 -0.20 -30.78 1.59
N ALA A 123 -0.87 -29.71 1.16
CA ALA A 123 -1.22 -29.48 -0.23
C ALA A 123 0.03 -29.24 -1.11
N ASP A 124 0.02 -29.90 -2.27
CA ASP A 124 1.09 -29.84 -3.25
C ASP A 124 0.99 -28.61 -4.18
N ALA A 125 1.81 -28.59 -5.23
CA ALA A 125 1.84 -27.51 -6.22
C ALA A 125 0.57 -27.43 -7.11
N ASN A 126 -0.24 -28.50 -7.13
CA ASN A 126 -1.49 -28.56 -7.88
C ASN A 126 -2.71 -28.13 -7.03
N ASN A 127 -2.48 -27.68 -5.78
CA ASN A 127 -3.51 -27.40 -4.79
C ASN A 127 -4.34 -28.65 -4.43
N GLU A 128 -3.65 -29.77 -4.34
CA GLU A 128 -4.23 -31.09 -4.00
C GLU A 128 -3.54 -31.67 -2.77
N VAL A 129 -4.35 -32.37 -1.95
CA VAL A 129 -3.91 -33.16 -0.81
C VAL A 129 -4.31 -34.61 -1.02
N LYS A 130 -3.36 -35.54 -0.89
CA LYS A 130 -3.63 -36.99 -0.92
C LYS A 130 -3.50 -37.58 0.46
N MET A 131 -4.54 -38.25 0.91
CA MET A 131 -4.60 -38.86 2.23
C MET A 131 -5.09 -40.32 2.12
N THR A 132 -4.36 -41.23 2.76
CA THR A 132 -4.81 -42.61 2.89
C THR A 132 -5.59 -42.74 4.20
N LEU A 133 -6.90 -42.97 4.09
CA LEU A 133 -7.78 -43.13 5.23
C LEU A 133 -8.25 -44.57 5.36
N GLU A 134 -8.22 -45.10 6.58
CA GLU A 134 -8.82 -46.40 6.96
C GLU A 134 -10.33 -46.29 7.04
N PRO A 135 -11.06 -47.43 7.09
CA PRO A 135 -12.47 -47.40 7.38
C PRO A 135 -12.79 -46.63 8.66
N GLY A 136 -13.70 -45.67 8.56
CA GLY A 136 -14.03 -44.80 9.68
C GLY A 136 -14.83 -43.56 9.30
N TYR A 137 -15.21 -42.82 10.32
CA TYR A 137 -15.86 -41.54 10.24
C TYR A 137 -14.85 -40.44 10.60
N TYR A 138 -14.66 -39.49 9.73
CA TYR A 138 -13.65 -38.44 9.89
C TYR A 138 -14.24 -37.05 9.79
N LEU A 139 -13.74 -36.12 10.62
CA LEU A 139 -13.84 -34.69 10.42
C LEU A 139 -12.51 -34.20 9.86
N LEU A 140 -12.54 -33.51 8.74
CA LEU A 140 -11.38 -32.88 8.11
C LEU A 140 -11.41 -31.39 8.33
N LEU A 141 -10.33 -30.87 8.87
CA LEU A 141 -10.07 -29.43 9.05
C LEU A 141 -8.82 -29.04 8.27
N VAL A 142 -8.78 -27.83 7.74
CA VAL A 142 -7.61 -27.29 7.05
C VAL A 142 -6.93 -26.27 7.95
N SER A 143 -5.65 -26.49 8.25
CA SER A 143 -4.77 -25.49 8.86
C SER A 143 -4.08 -24.71 7.76
N THR A 144 -4.36 -23.41 7.67
CA THR A 144 -3.78 -22.53 6.66
C THR A 144 -2.39 -22.04 7.06
N THR A 145 -1.54 -21.78 6.06
CA THR A 145 -0.30 -21.04 6.28
C THR A 145 -0.61 -19.57 6.60
N ALA A 146 0.35 -18.86 7.22
CA ALA A 146 0.18 -17.43 7.56
C ALA A 146 -0.04 -16.53 6.32
N GLN A 147 0.41 -16.98 5.15
CA GLN A 147 0.25 -16.25 3.88
C GLN A 147 -1.08 -16.54 3.18
N ASN A 148 -1.82 -17.58 3.62
CA ASN A 148 -3.09 -17.93 3.03
C ASN A 148 -4.26 -17.39 3.85
N ASN A 149 -4.97 -16.45 3.27
CA ASN A 149 -6.10 -15.75 3.87
C ASN A 149 -7.46 -16.48 3.69
N ARG A 150 -7.45 -17.74 3.25
CA ARG A 150 -8.67 -18.51 3.03
C ARG A 150 -9.19 -19.14 4.32
N THR A 151 -10.50 -19.24 4.39
CA THR A 151 -11.21 -20.03 5.40
C THR A 151 -11.89 -21.20 4.72
N TYR A 152 -11.53 -22.41 5.14
CA TYR A 152 -12.08 -23.63 4.55
C TYR A 152 -13.26 -24.14 5.37
N MET A 153 -14.31 -24.58 4.67
CA MET A 153 -15.42 -25.28 5.29
C MET A 153 -14.95 -26.65 5.76
N PRO A 154 -15.29 -27.06 6.98
CA PRO A 154 -15.02 -28.42 7.44
C PRO A 154 -15.68 -29.45 6.54
N VAL A 155 -15.01 -30.59 6.34
CA VAL A 155 -15.53 -31.68 5.51
C VAL A 155 -15.61 -32.94 6.34
N THR A 156 -16.79 -33.59 6.35
CA THR A 156 -16.93 -34.94 6.90
C THR A 156 -16.64 -35.96 5.81
N VAL A 157 -15.88 -37.00 6.17
CA VAL A 157 -15.53 -38.11 5.27
C VAL A 157 -15.87 -39.43 5.96
N PHE A 158 -16.53 -40.32 5.21
CA PHE A 158 -16.84 -41.69 5.66
C PHE A 158 -16.14 -42.66 4.73
N VAL A 159 -15.35 -43.53 5.30
CA VAL A 159 -14.79 -44.69 4.62
C VAL A 159 -15.52 -45.93 5.16
N GLN A 160 -16.42 -46.46 4.37
CA GLN A 160 -17.27 -47.59 4.74
C GLN A 160 -16.84 -48.86 4.01
N VAL A 161 -16.80 -49.98 4.71
CA VAL A 161 -16.69 -51.32 4.11
C VAL A 161 -18.06 -51.98 4.19
N LYS A 162 -18.59 -52.43 3.05
CA LYS A 162 -19.86 -53.17 2.99
C LYS A 162 -19.71 -54.32 2.03
N ASN A 163 -19.86 -55.56 2.53
CA ASN A 163 -19.71 -56.80 1.75
C ASN A 163 -18.36 -56.87 1.00
N GLY A 164 -17.26 -56.47 1.65
CA GLY A 164 -15.90 -56.42 1.06
C GLY A 164 -15.67 -55.28 0.08
N ASN A 165 -16.65 -54.40 -0.17
CA ASN A 165 -16.50 -53.24 -1.02
C ASN A 165 -16.30 -52.00 -0.17
N VAL A 166 -15.29 -51.20 -0.52
CA VAL A 166 -15.04 -49.90 0.14
C VAL A 166 -15.75 -48.80 -0.60
N ARG A 167 -16.58 -48.05 0.11
CA ARG A 167 -17.26 -46.83 -0.36
C ARG A 167 -16.76 -45.65 0.41
N VAL A 168 -16.59 -44.51 -0.29
CA VAL A 168 -16.18 -43.25 0.32
C VAL A 168 -17.25 -42.20 0.08
N TYR A 169 -17.62 -41.50 1.14
CA TYR A 169 -18.56 -40.39 1.09
C TYR A 169 -17.84 -39.16 1.63
N ALA A 170 -17.96 -38.02 0.94
CA ALA A 170 -17.49 -36.74 1.43
C ALA A 170 -18.58 -35.69 1.30
N ALA A 171 -18.74 -34.84 2.30
CA ALA A 171 -19.77 -33.81 2.37
C ALA A 171 -21.19 -34.38 2.03
N GLY A 172 -21.47 -35.62 2.47
CA GLY A 172 -22.75 -36.28 2.27
C GLY A 172 -23.01 -36.91 0.89
N SER A 173 -22.01 -36.95 -0.01
CA SER A 173 -22.12 -37.55 -1.34
C SER A 173 -21.11 -38.65 -1.54
N GLU A 174 -21.52 -39.77 -2.19
CA GLU A 174 -20.60 -40.86 -2.54
C GLU A 174 -19.61 -40.39 -3.61
N ILE A 175 -18.31 -40.63 -3.38
CA ILE A 175 -17.26 -40.34 -4.34
C ILE A 175 -16.99 -41.62 -5.13
N THR A 176 -17.33 -41.64 -6.42
CA THR A 176 -17.26 -42.84 -7.28
C THR A 176 -16.06 -42.83 -8.23
N ASP A 177 -15.71 -41.69 -8.80
CA ASP A 177 -14.65 -41.56 -9.80
C ASP A 177 -13.42 -40.85 -9.25
N GLY A 178 -12.28 -41.57 -9.29
CA GLY A 178 -10.97 -41.00 -8.92
C GLY A 178 -10.82 -40.64 -7.45
N LEU A 179 -11.82 -40.94 -6.60
CA LEU A 179 -11.83 -40.63 -5.16
C LEU A 179 -11.42 -39.18 -4.86
N THR A 180 -11.99 -38.23 -5.57
CA THR A 180 -11.69 -36.80 -5.42
C THR A 180 -12.83 -36.09 -4.68
N ALA A 181 -12.46 -35.30 -3.65
CA ALA A 181 -13.36 -34.41 -2.94
C ALA A 181 -12.84 -32.96 -3.05
N VAL A 182 -13.73 -31.98 -2.98
CA VAL A 182 -13.38 -30.58 -3.10
C VAL A 182 -13.65 -29.86 -1.78
N PHE A 183 -12.63 -29.18 -1.24
CA PHE A 183 -12.84 -28.24 -0.15
C PHE A 183 -13.45 -26.94 -0.68
N LYS A 184 -14.59 -26.58 -0.12
CA LYS A 184 -15.13 -25.24 -0.29
C LYS A 184 -14.38 -24.29 0.62
N TYR A 185 -14.11 -23.09 0.14
CA TYR A 185 -13.46 -22.04 0.91
C TYR A 185 -14.11 -20.70 0.63
N GLU A 186 -13.93 -19.80 1.56
CA GLU A 186 -14.18 -18.37 1.39
C GLU A 186 -12.86 -17.62 1.56
N ASP A 187 -12.70 -16.53 0.83
CA ASP A 187 -11.56 -15.64 1.06
C ASP A 187 -11.71 -15.03 2.46
N GLY A 188 -10.60 -14.96 3.18
CA GLY A 188 -10.58 -14.36 4.51
C GLY A 188 -10.70 -12.83 4.46
N PRO A 189 -10.67 -12.15 5.63
CA PRO A 189 -10.64 -10.71 5.72
C PRO A 189 -9.52 -10.11 4.87
N ALA A 190 -9.77 -8.93 4.29
CA ALA A 190 -8.80 -8.19 3.52
C ALA A 190 -8.79 -6.73 3.95
N VAL A 191 -7.67 -6.04 3.71
CA VAL A 191 -7.55 -4.60 3.92
C VAL A 191 -6.86 -3.96 2.71
N ASN A 192 -7.41 -2.80 2.28
CA ASN A 192 -6.77 -1.94 1.30
C ASN A 192 -6.68 -0.54 1.88
N VAL A 193 -5.49 0.06 1.86
CA VAL A 193 -5.33 1.46 2.27
C VAL A 193 -5.25 2.37 1.06
N ARG A 194 -5.88 3.53 1.18
CA ARG A 194 -5.90 4.58 0.15
C ARG A 194 -5.68 5.93 0.78
N VAL A 195 -5.15 6.86 0.00
CA VAL A 195 -4.95 8.26 0.36
C VAL A 195 -5.76 9.15 -0.58
N SER A 196 -6.29 10.25 -0.03
CA SER A 196 -6.99 11.25 -0.81
C SER A 196 -6.00 12.14 -1.56
N ASP A 197 -6.28 12.40 -2.84
CA ASP A 197 -5.60 13.43 -3.62
C ASP A 197 -6.48 14.70 -3.62
N ASP A 198 -6.44 15.44 -2.52
CA ASP A 198 -7.28 16.64 -2.30
C ASP A 198 -6.82 17.88 -3.09
N SER A 199 -5.72 17.78 -3.82
CA SER A 199 -5.22 18.88 -4.65
C SER A 199 -6.18 19.27 -5.79
N LYS A 200 -7.27 18.53 -5.99
CA LYS A 200 -8.28 18.75 -7.03
C LYS A 200 -9.70 18.66 -6.47
N ALA A 201 -10.60 19.46 -7.02
CA ALA A 201 -12.00 19.66 -6.62
C ALA A 201 -12.90 18.39 -6.51
N THR A 202 -12.34 17.22 -6.70
CA THR A 202 -13.00 15.93 -6.52
C THR A 202 -12.05 15.01 -5.73
N THR A 203 -12.41 14.67 -4.51
CA THR A 203 -11.71 13.68 -3.70
C THR A 203 -11.58 12.38 -4.48
N GLN A 204 -10.37 12.04 -4.90
CA GLN A 204 -10.05 10.77 -5.53
C GLN A 204 -9.18 9.96 -4.58
N TRP A 205 -9.62 8.76 -4.28
CA TRP A 205 -8.88 7.81 -3.45
C TRP A 205 -7.94 6.99 -4.32
N LYS A 206 -6.65 7.04 -4.00
CA LYS A 206 -5.58 6.40 -4.77
C LYS A 206 -4.61 5.65 -3.86
N GLU A 207 -3.74 4.88 -4.48
CA GLU A 207 -2.60 4.27 -3.78
C GLU A 207 -1.49 5.30 -3.53
N THR A 208 -1.46 6.37 -4.33
CA THR A 208 -0.44 7.40 -4.23
C THR A 208 -1.03 8.80 -4.39
N ALA A 209 -0.49 9.74 -3.62
CA ALA A 209 -0.79 11.17 -3.71
C ALA A 209 0.50 12.00 -3.63
N GLY A 210 0.43 13.27 -4.02
CA GLY A 210 1.41 14.28 -3.63
C GLY A 210 1.06 14.83 -2.25
N GLY A 211 2.06 15.36 -1.53
CA GLY A 211 1.83 16.04 -0.26
C GLY A 211 3.10 16.67 0.29
N ARG A 212 3.01 17.94 0.69
CA ARG A 212 4.14 18.66 1.27
C ARG A 212 4.33 18.33 2.75
N VAL A 213 5.51 18.60 3.26
CA VAL A 213 5.77 18.58 4.71
C VAL A 213 4.80 19.52 5.44
N GLY A 214 4.21 19.04 6.51
CA GLY A 214 3.22 19.76 7.33
C GLY A 214 1.80 19.71 6.81
N GLU A 215 1.54 19.06 5.70
CA GLU A 215 0.21 18.84 5.15
C GLU A 215 -0.48 17.67 5.84
N THR A 216 -1.77 17.85 6.12
CA THR A 216 -2.60 16.79 6.67
C THR A 216 -3.37 16.12 5.53
N MET A 217 -3.13 14.82 5.37
CA MET A 217 -3.72 13.99 4.34
C MET A 217 -4.84 13.12 4.91
N ASP A 218 -5.88 12.90 4.12
CA ASP A 218 -6.95 11.97 4.46
C ASP A 218 -6.63 10.58 3.91
N PHE A 219 -6.82 9.57 4.76
CA PHE A 219 -6.64 8.17 4.44
C PHE A 219 -7.89 7.38 4.78
N TYR A 220 -8.08 6.25 4.13
CA TYR A 220 -8.93 5.19 4.67
C TYR A 220 -8.27 3.82 4.55
N MET A 221 -8.65 2.92 5.44
CA MET A 221 -8.46 1.48 5.31
C MET A 221 -9.82 0.88 4.96
N GLU A 222 -9.94 0.30 3.77
CA GLU A 222 -11.09 -0.50 3.37
C GLU A 222 -10.93 -1.89 4.01
N VAL A 223 -11.76 -2.21 4.97
CA VAL A 223 -11.79 -3.49 5.65
C VAL A 223 -12.94 -4.31 5.07
N SER A 224 -12.60 -5.41 4.41
CA SER A 224 -13.54 -6.35 3.82
C SER A 224 -13.52 -7.66 4.59
N ILE A 225 -14.66 -8.07 5.09
CA ILE A 225 -14.84 -9.33 5.80
C ILE A 225 -15.91 -10.13 5.07
N PRO A 226 -15.63 -11.37 4.61
CA PRO A 226 -16.61 -12.20 3.96
C PRO A 226 -17.83 -12.42 4.85
N ALA A 227 -19.01 -12.49 4.24
CA ALA A 227 -20.22 -12.90 4.94
C ALA A 227 -20.20 -14.42 5.08
N TYR A 228 -19.83 -14.91 6.24
CA TYR A 228 -19.87 -16.35 6.54
C TYR A 228 -21.33 -16.80 6.71
N GLU A 229 -21.72 -17.83 5.96
CA GLU A 229 -23.11 -18.34 6.01
C GLU A 229 -23.42 -19.03 7.34
N SER A 230 -22.42 -19.64 7.97
CA SER A 230 -22.57 -20.31 9.26
C SER A 230 -22.44 -19.31 10.41
N GLU A 231 -23.40 -19.31 11.34
CA GLU A 231 -23.31 -18.55 12.59
C GLU A 231 -22.17 -19.04 13.50
N ASP A 232 -21.67 -20.26 13.26
CA ASP A 232 -20.57 -20.87 14.00
C ASP A 232 -19.20 -20.32 13.57
N VAL A 233 -19.10 -19.68 12.39
CA VAL A 233 -17.89 -19.02 11.93
C VAL A 233 -17.92 -17.57 12.39
N ASP A 234 -17.29 -17.30 13.53
CA ASP A 234 -17.20 -15.97 14.12
C ASP A 234 -15.74 -15.52 14.22
N ILE A 235 -15.53 -14.21 14.22
CA ILE A 235 -14.22 -13.59 14.46
C ILE A 235 -14.20 -13.05 15.89
N SER A 236 -13.48 -13.72 16.76
CA SER A 236 -13.37 -13.37 18.19
C SER A 236 -12.48 -12.16 18.44
N SER A 237 -11.52 -11.90 17.57
CA SER A 237 -10.62 -10.76 17.60
C SER A 237 -10.36 -10.23 16.19
N LEU A 238 -10.50 -8.92 16.00
CA LEU A 238 -10.23 -8.23 14.73
C LEU A 238 -9.53 -6.91 15.01
N ILE A 239 -8.31 -6.78 14.52
CA ILE A 239 -7.45 -5.64 14.77
C ILE A 239 -6.88 -5.13 13.43
N ALA A 240 -7.12 -3.87 13.12
CA ALA A 240 -6.43 -3.21 12.02
C ALA A 240 -5.17 -2.53 12.54
N LYS A 241 -4.02 -2.86 11.96
CA LYS A 241 -2.74 -2.23 12.26
C LYS A 241 -2.28 -1.43 11.06
N CYS A 242 -1.83 -0.21 11.28
CA CYS A 242 -1.30 0.66 10.24
C CYS A 242 0.04 1.24 10.68
N GLN A 243 1.11 0.88 9.97
CA GLN A 243 2.42 1.46 10.16
C GLN A 243 2.47 2.79 9.42
N LEU A 244 2.86 3.85 10.12
CA LEU A 244 2.99 5.20 9.60
C LEU A 244 4.48 5.57 9.50
N ALA A 245 4.99 5.65 8.28
CA ALA A 245 6.37 6.08 8.02
C ALA A 245 6.34 7.50 7.43
N GLY A 246 7.01 8.45 8.05
CA GLY A 246 6.97 9.85 7.64
C GLY A 246 5.61 10.54 7.81
N LEU A 247 4.73 9.95 8.61
CA LEU A 247 3.38 10.43 8.92
C LEU A 247 3.13 10.42 10.42
N ASN A 248 2.44 11.44 10.92
CA ASN A 248 1.89 11.48 12.27
C ASN A 248 0.37 11.41 12.23
N TYR A 249 -0.21 10.45 12.95
CA TYR A 249 -1.65 10.34 13.10
C TYR A 249 -2.24 11.58 13.77
N VAL A 250 -3.38 12.06 13.25
CA VAL A 250 -4.16 13.14 13.88
C VAL A 250 -5.13 12.50 14.87
N GLU A 251 -4.88 12.74 16.15
CA GLU A 251 -5.65 12.14 17.23
C GLU A 251 -7.15 12.49 17.12
N GLY A 252 -8.01 11.48 17.33
CA GLY A 252 -9.46 11.64 17.25
C GLY A 252 -10.03 11.67 15.83
N SER A 253 -9.20 11.57 14.78
CA SER A 253 -9.68 11.58 13.40
C SER A 253 -10.27 10.24 12.91
N MET A 254 -10.05 9.13 13.66
CA MET A 254 -10.52 7.81 13.27
C MET A 254 -12.03 7.68 13.29
N LYS A 255 -12.62 7.23 12.16
CA LYS A 255 -14.05 6.99 11.98
C LYS A 255 -14.30 5.75 11.15
N ALA A 256 -15.32 4.95 11.49
CA ALA A 256 -15.80 3.86 10.68
C ALA A 256 -17.05 4.27 9.91
N THR A 257 -17.09 4.08 8.59
CA THR A 257 -18.22 4.44 7.73
C THR A 257 -18.57 3.31 6.76
N THR A 258 -19.76 3.38 6.16
CA THR A 258 -20.22 2.40 5.15
C THR A 258 -19.79 2.73 3.72
N LEU A 259 -19.30 3.94 3.46
CA LEU A 259 -18.86 4.43 2.15
C LEU A 259 -17.47 5.06 2.28
N PRO A 260 -16.69 5.15 1.18
CA PRO A 260 -15.36 5.76 1.17
C PRO A 260 -15.43 7.31 1.26
N LYS A 261 -16.24 7.82 2.18
CA LYS A 261 -16.38 9.25 2.49
C LYS A 261 -16.47 9.42 3.99
N ALA A 262 -15.64 10.31 4.53
CA ALA A 262 -15.58 10.56 5.97
C ALA A 262 -16.87 11.17 6.57
N ASP A 263 -17.71 11.78 5.73
CA ASP A 263 -19.02 12.37 6.10
C ASP A 263 -20.22 11.44 5.86
N SER A 264 -19.96 10.20 5.44
CA SER A 264 -21.02 9.19 5.27
C SER A 264 -21.49 8.61 6.60
N ASP A 265 -22.52 7.76 6.54
CA ASP A 265 -23.13 7.14 7.71
C ASP A 265 -22.07 6.37 8.54
N ALA A 266 -21.96 6.74 9.80
CA ALA A 266 -21.06 6.10 10.75
C ALA A 266 -21.56 4.70 11.12
N VAL A 267 -20.64 3.75 11.22
CA VAL A 267 -20.90 2.43 11.79
C VAL A 267 -20.62 2.49 13.29
N GLU A 268 -21.67 2.83 14.04
CA GLU A 268 -21.54 3.02 15.48
C GLU A 268 -21.11 1.75 16.20
N GLY A 269 -20.11 1.88 17.06
CA GLY A 269 -19.57 0.78 17.86
C GLY A 269 -18.71 -0.20 17.08
N ALA A 270 -18.43 0.02 15.79
CA ALA A 270 -17.49 -0.79 15.01
C ALA A 270 -16.05 -0.67 15.52
N ILE A 271 -15.67 0.49 16.06
CA ILE A 271 -14.37 0.74 16.69
C ILE A 271 -14.52 0.60 18.20
N LYS A 272 -13.82 -0.37 18.80
CA LYS A 272 -13.72 -0.56 20.25
C LYS A 272 -12.67 0.36 20.88
N GLY A 273 -11.58 0.59 20.15
CA GLY A 273 -10.47 1.43 20.60
C GLY A 273 -9.50 1.75 19.49
N THR A 274 -8.84 2.90 19.62
CA THR A 274 -7.75 3.35 18.75
C THR A 274 -6.58 3.73 19.64
N THR A 275 -5.40 3.15 19.36
CA THR A 275 -4.17 3.44 20.09
C THR A 275 -3.04 3.74 19.13
N VAL A 276 -2.16 4.66 19.54
CA VAL A 276 -0.91 4.96 18.82
C VAL A 276 0.24 4.46 19.66
N GLY A 277 1.05 3.57 19.11
CA GLY A 277 2.25 3.05 19.75
C GLY A 277 3.34 4.12 19.93
N ALA A 278 4.32 3.85 20.75
CA ALA A 278 5.48 4.72 20.94
C ALA A 278 6.31 4.88 19.63
N ASP A 279 6.15 3.96 18.71
CA ASP A 279 6.72 3.94 17.35
C ASP A 279 5.88 4.69 16.30
N GLY A 280 4.79 5.34 16.74
CA GLY A 280 3.85 6.07 15.88
C GLY A 280 2.85 5.18 15.14
N ASN A 281 2.92 3.85 15.30
CA ASN A 281 2.03 2.93 14.61
C ASN A 281 0.62 2.93 15.20
N LEU A 282 -0.37 2.86 14.32
CA LEU A 282 -1.78 2.91 14.66
C LEU A 282 -2.33 1.49 14.82
N THR A 283 -3.04 1.25 15.92
CA THR A 283 -3.77 0.00 16.19
C THR A 283 -5.23 0.33 16.45
N VAL A 284 -6.14 -0.30 15.69
CA VAL A 284 -7.59 -0.10 15.79
C VAL A 284 -8.25 -1.42 16.12
N GLU A 285 -8.82 -1.54 17.30
CA GLU A 285 -9.61 -2.70 17.70
C GLU A 285 -11.03 -2.57 17.16
N LEU A 286 -11.51 -3.62 16.48
CA LEU A 286 -12.79 -3.63 15.78
C LEU A 286 -13.77 -4.60 16.42
N ASP A 287 -15.05 -4.26 16.35
CA ASP A 287 -16.16 -5.14 16.73
C ASP A 287 -16.74 -5.82 15.49
N TYR A 288 -16.39 -7.08 15.30
CA TYR A 288 -16.88 -7.85 14.16
C TYR A 288 -18.42 -7.95 14.13
N SER A 289 -19.09 -8.10 15.28
CA SER A 289 -20.54 -8.20 15.33
C SER A 289 -21.25 -6.95 14.78
N LYS A 290 -20.67 -5.77 15.01
CA LYS A 290 -21.18 -4.50 14.49
C LYS A 290 -20.91 -4.35 13.00
N ILE A 291 -19.75 -4.79 12.54
CA ILE A 291 -19.37 -4.76 11.12
C ILE A 291 -20.23 -5.72 10.32
N ARG A 292 -20.43 -6.96 10.81
CA ARG A 292 -21.27 -7.97 10.16
C ARG A 292 -22.70 -7.48 9.94
N ASN A 293 -23.25 -6.75 10.90
CA ASN A 293 -24.64 -6.27 10.87
C ASN A 293 -24.83 -4.92 10.14
N ALA A 294 -23.81 -4.09 10.10
CA ALA A 294 -23.88 -2.72 9.56
C ALA A 294 -23.84 -2.67 8.04
N ALA A 295 -23.25 -3.67 7.43
CA ALA A 295 -23.02 -3.59 6.00
C ALA A 295 -24.17 -4.24 5.23
N THR A 296 -24.57 -3.65 4.20
CA THR A 296 -25.16 -4.09 2.94
C THR A 296 -24.91 -5.58 2.56
N GLY A 297 -24.75 -6.49 3.53
CA GLY A 297 -24.56 -7.94 3.34
C GLY A 297 -23.15 -8.38 2.92
N ARG A 298 -22.14 -7.50 2.97
CA ARG A 298 -20.77 -7.82 2.52
C ARG A 298 -19.66 -7.59 3.55
N GLY A 299 -19.95 -7.21 4.80
CA GLY A 299 -18.92 -6.95 5.81
C GLY A 299 -17.87 -5.91 5.40
N LEU A 300 -18.25 -4.91 4.62
CA LEU A 300 -17.36 -3.88 4.09
C LEU A 300 -17.53 -2.59 4.87
N ILE A 301 -16.45 -2.11 5.48
CA ILE A 301 -16.38 -0.81 6.14
C ILE A 301 -15.13 -0.04 5.72
N TYR A 302 -15.18 1.27 5.90
CA TYR A 302 -14.05 2.18 5.67
C TYR A 302 -13.65 2.83 6.99
N LEU A 303 -12.41 2.64 7.38
CA LEU A 303 -11.80 3.29 8.55
C LEU A 303 -11.05 4.52 8.08
N HIS A 304 -11.70 5.68 8.17
CA HIS A 304 -11.11 6.97 7.82
C HIS A 304 -10.21 7.47 8.93
N PHE A 305 -9.07 8.03 8.57
CA PHE A 305 -8.17 8.72 9.49
C PHE A 305 -7.37 9.80 8.77
N GLN A 306 -6.86 10.75 9.54
CA GLN A 306 -5.97 11.79 9.04
C GLN A 306 -4.56 11.58 9.58
N ALA A 307 -3.58 11.89 8.74
CA ALA A 307 -2.18 11.90 9.14
C ALA A 307 -1.42 13.04 8.47
N THR A 308 -0.54 13.70 9.25
CA THR A 308 0.26 14.83 8.79
C THR A 308 1.63 14.35 8.33
N VAL A 309 2.07 14.81 7.15
CA VAL A 309 3.41 14.55 6.62
C VAL A 309 4.45 15.24 7.50
N VAL A 310 5.37 14.48 8.06
CA VAL A 310 6.40 15.01 8.97
C VAL A 310 7.72 15.27 8.25
N PRO A 311 8.63 16.07 8.85
CA PRO A 311 9.93 16.38 8.25
C PRO A 311 10.75 15.16 7.84
N ASP A 312 10.63 14.04 8.52
CA ASP A 312 11.37 12.81 8.23
C ASP A 312 11.03 12.22 6.84
N ALA A 313 9.83 12.54 6.30
CA ALA A 313 9.44 12.15 4.95
C ALA A 313 10.33 12.71 3.83
N VAL A 314 11.09 13.79 4.13
CA VAL A 314 12.01 14.42 3.17
C VAL A 314 13.19 13.50 2.83
N ALA A 315 13.66 12.69 3.75
CA ALA A 315 14.82 11.83 3.55
C ALA A 315 14.60 10.83 2.40
N GLU A 316 13.40 10.27 2.34
CA GLU A 316 12.99 9.28 1.33
C GLU A 316 12.16 9.93 0.19
N SER A 317 11.91 11.24 0.24
CA SER A 317 10.92 11.94 -0.60
C SER A 317 9.55 11.26 -0.61
N LYS A 318 9.24 10.55 0.47
CA LYS A 318 8.07 9.67 0.58
C LYS A 318 7.64 9.52 2.04
N ALA A 319 6.33 9.55 2.25
CA ALA A 319 5.68 9.07 3.46
C ALA A 319 4.73 7.91 3.08
N SER A 320 4.41 7.02 4.01
CA SER A 320 3.53 5.90 3.70
C SER A 320 2.73 5.42 4.90
N ALA A 321 1.52 4.92 4.60
CA ALA A 321 0.67 4.18 5.51
C ALA A 321 0.58 2.74 5.00
N THR A 322 1.03 1.76 5.79
CA THR A 322 1.00 0.33 5.46
C THR A 322 0.11 -0.38 6.45
N ALA A 323 -1.02 -0.89 5.95
CA ALA A 323 -2.06 -1.52 6.76
C ALA A 323 -2.11 -3.03 6.59
N LYS A 324 -2.47 -3.72 7.69
CA LYS A 324 -2.80 -5.15 7.73
C LYS A 324 -3.88 -5.40 8.78
N LEU A 325 -4.62 -6.51 8.64
CA LEU A 325 -5.50 -7.00 9.68
C LEU A 325 -4.84 -8.18 10.41
N GLU A 326 -5.00 -8.20 11.72
CA GLU A 326 -4.79 -9.37 12.56
C GLU A 326 -6.15 -9.82 13.06
N TYR A 327 -6.46 -11.10 12.92
CA TYR A 327 -7.75 -11.65 13.31
C TYR A 327 -7.64 -13.07 13.83
N VAL A 328 -8.62 -13.46 14.64
CA VAL A 328 -8.72 -14.79 15.23
C VAL A 328 -10.12 -15.33 14.97
N PHE A 329 -10.22 -16.46 14.30
CA PHE A 329 -11.49 -17.17 14.20
C PHE A 329 -11.83 -17.86 15.53
N SER A 330 -13.10 -17.86 15.90
CA SER A 330 -13.56 -18.54 17.13
C SER A 330 -13.24 -20.03 17.13
N MET A 331 -13.22 -20.64 15.94
CA MET A 331 -12.85 -22.05 15.75
C MET A 331 -11.34 -22.34 15.88
N GLU A 332 -10.49 -21.32 15.79
CA GLU A 332 -9.02 -21.41 15.90
C GLU A 332 -8.51 -20.37 16.91
N ALA A 333 -9.10 -20.37 18.10
CA ALA A 333 -8.87 -19.32 19.12
C ALA A 333 -7.40 -19.15 19.57
N ASP A 334 -6.56 -20.15 19.32
CA ASP A 334 -5.13 -20.16 19.58
C ASP A 334 -4.27 -19.62 18.44
N LYS A 335 -4.88 -19.30 17.28
CA LYS A 335 -4.17 -18.89 16.07
C LYS A 335 -4.56 -17.49 15.61
N THR A 336 -3.62 -16.56 15.71
CA THR A 336 -3.73 -15.25 15.07
C THR A 336 -3.35 -15.36 13.60
N LYS A 337 -4.26 -14.99 12.72
CA LYS A 337 -4.02 -14.85 11.28
C LYS A 337 -3.74 -13.40 10.93
N THR A 338 -3.02 -13.19 9.85
CA THR A 338 -2.65 -11.85 9.37
C THR A 338 -2.87 -11.76 7.87
N THR A 339 -3.47 -10.66 7.40
CA THR A 339 -3.61 -10.39 5.96
C THR A 339 -2.28 -9.99 5.35
N ALA A 340 -2.20 -9.98 4.02
CA ALA A 340 -1.14 -9.29 3.31
C ALA A 340 -1.16 -7.78 3.62
N ASP A 341 0.00 -7.14 3.50
CA ASP A 341 0.13 -5.71 3.68
C ASP A 341 -0.45 -4.95 2.47
N SER A 342 -1.12 -3.84 2.75
CA SER A 342 -1.55 -2.86 1.75
C SER A 342 -0.93 -1.51 2.07
N THR A 343 -0.40 -0.81 1.07
CA THR A 343 0.33 0.44 1.27
C THR A 343 -0.25 1.57 0.44
N ALA A 344 -0.44 2.74 1.06
CA ALA A 344 -0.65 4.00 0.37
C ALA A 344 0.54 4.93 0.64
N ALA A 345 0.96 5.67 -0.39
CA ALA A 345 2.16 6.52 -0.33
C ALA A 345 1.85 7.98 -0.64
N VAL A 346 2.49 8.88 0.10
CA VAL A 346 2.47 10.32 -0.15
C VAL A 346 3.88 10.74 -0.53
N TYR A 347 4.02 11.31 -1.71
CA TYR A 347 5.33 11.72 -2.24
C TYR A 347 5.49 13.23 -2.15
N ASN A 348 6.71 13.66 -1.84
CA ASN A 348 7.12 15.04 -1.89
C ASN A 348 8.29 15.24 -2.86
N TYR A 349 8.51 16.49 -3.27
CA TYR A 349 9.40 16.82 -4.36
C TYR A 349 10.41 17.87 -3.93
N ASP A 350 11.59 17.79 -4.55
CA ASP A 350 12.70 18.69 -4.29
C ASP A 350 12.94 19.64 -5.48
N PHE A 351 13.28 20.88 -5.16
CA PHE A 351 13.72 21.90 -6.11
C PHE A 351 15.08 22.44 -5.73
N THR A 352 15.99 22.55 -6.70
CA THR A 352 17.30 23.16 -6.50
C THR A 352 17.56 24.25 -7.53
N LEU A 353 17.88 25.43 -7.05
CA LEU A 353 18.25 26.58 -7.85
C LEU A 353 19.73 26.85 -7.68
N PHE A 354 20.46 26.89 -8.80
CA PHE A 354 21.84 27.33 -8.84
C PHE A 354 21.92 28.80 -9.27
N LYS A 355 22.38 29.66 -8.38
CA LYS A 355 22.56 31.09 -8.67
C LYS A 355 23.87 31.31 -9.36
N LYS A 356 23.82 31.97 -10.54
CA LYS A 356 24.99 32.23 -11.39
C LYS A 356 24.99 33.65 -11.93
N SER A 357 26.15 34.10 -12.37
CA SER A 357 26.34 35.33 -13.15
C SER A 357 26.06 35.05 -14.63
N ASN A 358 25.74 36.08 -15.40
CA ASN A 358 25.71 35.98 -16.86
C ASN A 358 27.11 35.89 -17.49
N GLU A 359 28.16 35.99 -16.71
CA GLU A 359 29.54 35.86 -17.17
C GLU A 359 29.97 34.40 -17.21
N LEU A 360 30.63 34.00 -18.30
CA LEU A 360 31.21 32.67 -18.43
C LEU A 360 32.50 32.54 -17.61
N ILE A 361 32.83 31.35 -17.14
CA ILE A 361 34.10 31.04 -16.47
C ILE A 361 35.24 31.26 -17.45
N ASP A 362 35.13 30.76 -18.69
CA ASP A 362 36.00 31.07 -19.80
C ASP A 362 35.24 31.92 -20.84
N PRO A 363 35.53 33.21 -20.98
CA PRO A 363 34.86 34.09 -21.93
C PRO A 363 35.12 33.71 -23.41
N ASN A 364 36.16 32.92 -23.68
CA ASN A 364 36.53 32.49 -25.04
C ASN A 364 35.87 31.18 -25.47
N ASP A 365 35.25 30.50 -24.50
CA ASP A 365 34.49 29.25 -24.75
C ASP A 365 33.00 29.47 -24.49
N ALA A 366 32.23 29.60 -25.56
CA ALA A 366 30.77 29.74 -25.48
C ALA A 366 30.06 28.56 -24.81
N GLY A 367 30.70 27.39 -24.72
CA GLY A 367 30.23 26.20 -24.00
C GLY A 367 30.63 26.17 -22.53
N SER A 368 31.43 27.16 -22.07
CA SER A 368 31.85 27.26 -20.68
C SER A 368 30.66 27.51 -19.75
N SER A 369 30.76 27.00 -18.53
CA SER A 369 29.75 27.22 -17.48
C SER A 369 29.74 28.67 -17.03
N HIS A 370 28.57 29.15 -16.60
CA HIS A 370 28.43 30.44 -15.95
C HIS A 370 29.07 30.47 -14.55
N ARG A 371 29.63 31.61 -14.15
CA ARG A 371 30.26 31.75 -12.84
C ARG A 371 29.25 31.63 -11.71
N PRO A 372 29.54 30.84 -10.65
CA PRO A 372 28.73 30.83 -9.43
C PRO A 372 28.60 32.23 -8.82
N LEU A 373 27.42 32.53 -8.27
CA LEU A 373 27.14 33.84 -7.70
C LEU A 373 26.55 33.71 -6.30
N ALA A 374 27.33 34.08 -5.29
CA ALA A 374 26.91 34.02 -3.89
C ALA A 374 26.13 35.27 -3.45
N GLY A 375 25.35 35.14 -2.38
CA GLY A 375 24.72 36.27 -1.69
C GLY A 375 23.33 36.65 -2.20
N ALA A 376 22.70 35.78 -3.01
CA ALA A 376 21.30 35.94 -3.39
C ALA A 376 20.37 35.44 -2.29
N GLY A 377 19.18 36.06 -2.16
CA GLY A 377 18.08 35.59 -1.32
C GLY A 377 16.78 35.49 -2.11
N PHE A 378 15.95 34.54 -1.75
CA PHE A 378 14.72 34.20 -2.45
C PHE A 378 13.55 34.02 -1.49
N THR A 379 12.37 34.41 -1.95
CA THR A 379 11.10 34.05 -1.28
C THR A 379 10.25 33.18 -2.20
N LEU A 380 9.71 32.11 -1.66
CA LEU A 380 8.76 31.23 -2.33
C LEU A 380 7.33 31.63 -1.96
N TYR A 381 6.47 31.78 -2.96
CA TYR A 381 5.06 32.10 -2.78
C TYR A 381 4.17 30.99 -3.31
N ALA A 382 3.03 30.78 -2.65
CA ALA A 382 2.02 29.82 -3.09
C ALA A 382 1.06 30.39 -4.15
N ASP A 383 1.08 31.73 -4.36
CA ASP A 383 0.20 32.42 -5.30
C ASP A 383 0.96 33.44 -6.17
N GLU A 384 0.50 33.65 -7.40
CA GLU A 384 1.09 34.56 -8.38
C GLU A 384 1.09 36.04 -7.93
N ALA A 385 0.10 36.42 -7.14
CA ALA A 385 0.01 37.77 -6.60
C ALA A 385 0.99 38.03 -5.46
N MET A 386 1.75 37.02 -5.02
CA MET A 386 2.75 37.07 -3.94
C MET A 386 2.18 37.51 -2.58
N ASN A 387 0.92 37.17 -2.31
CA ASN A 387 0.31 37.53 -1.04
C ASN A 387 0.63 36.50 0.05
N THR A 388 0.94 35.26 -0.35
CA THR A 388 1.11 34.12 0.56
C THR A 388 2.53 33.57 0.46
N PRO A 389 3.50 34.13 1.18
CA PRO A 389 4.83 33.52 1.26
C PRO A 389 4.76 32.18 1.99
N VAL A 390 5.46 31.19 1.48
CA VAL A 390 5.59 29.90 2.13
C VAL A 390 6.55 30.04 3.30
N SER A 391 6.10 29.72 4.50
CA SER A 391 6.95 29.66 5.69
C SER A 391 7.89 28.46 5.58
N MET A 392 9.19 28.71 5.75
CA MET A 392 10.24 27.72 5.57
C MET A 392 11.05 27.53 6.86
N VAL A 393 11.60 26.33 7.02
CA VAL A 393 12.60 26.03 8.04
C VAL A 393 13.89 25.64 7.35
N LYS A 394 15.00 26.23 7.79
CA LYS A 394 16.34 25.83 7.35
C LYS A 394 16.79 24.60 8.12
N VAL A 395 17.21 23.58 7.38
CA VAL A 395 17.83 22.38 7.93
C VAL A 395 19.32 22.44 7.61
N ASP A 396 20.15 22.41 8.65
CA ASP A 396 21.59 22.47 8.48
C ASP A 396 22.15 21.16 7.93
N ALA A 397 23.31 21.27 7.28
CA ALA A 397 24.01 20.11 6.75
C ALA A 397 24.42 19.13 7.86
N THR A 398 24.34 17.84 7.55
CA THR A 398 24.88 16.74 8.38
C THR A 398 26.07 16.11 7.67
N ALA A 399 26.64 15.06 8.24
CA ALA A 399 27.71 14.28 7.59
C ALA A 399 27.27 13.60 6.27
N THR A 400 25.95 13.38 6.10
CA THR A 400 25.38 12.64 4.96
C THR A 400 24.39 13.43 4.12
N THR A 401 24.01 14.62 4.56
CA THR A 401 22.95 15.43 3.91
C THR A 401 23.39 16.89 3.82
N ASP A 402 23.32 17.48 2.63
CA ASP A 402 23.52 18.90 2.43
C ASP A 402 22.42 19.73 3.10
N ALA A 403 22.72 20.98 3.47
CA ALA A 403 21.72 21.90 3.98
C ALA A 403 20.60 22.16 2.97
N TYR A 404 19.39 22.38 3.46
CA TYR A 404 18.22 22.67 2.63
C TYR A 404 17.15 23.45 3.41
N TYR A 405 16.18 24.00 2.68
CA TYR A 405 14.96 24.55 3.26
C TYR A 405 13.80 23.57 3.01
N ARG A 406 12.86 23.49 3.92
CA ARG A 406 11.60 22.76 3.78
C ARG A 406 10.43 23.61 4.26
N PRO A 407 9.19 23.32 3.80
CA PRO A 407 8.02 23.94 4.38
C PRO A 407 7.95 23.72 5.89
N ALA A 408 7.53 24.75 6.61
CA ALA A 408 7.30 24.66 8.04
C ALA A 408 5.98 23.92 8.32
N THR A 409 5.96 23.09 9.35
CA THR A 409 4.74 22.48 9.87
C THR A 409 3.90 23.52 10.65
N ALA A 410 2.60 23.28 10.83
CA ALA A 410 1.74 24.14 11.63
C ALA A 410 2.25 24.30 13.07
N ALA A 411 2.83 23.26 13.65
CA ALA A 411 3.42 23.29 14.99
C ALA A 411 4.61 24.24 15.07
N GLU A 412 5.49 24.20 14.08
CA GLU A 412 6.67 25.09 13.98
C GLU A 412 6.24 26.54 13.76
N ILE A 413 5.24 26.79 12.90
CA ILE A 413 4.68 28.14 12.68
C ILE A 413 4.10 28.69 13.99
N ASN A 414 3.36 27.89 14.72
CA ASN A 414 2.79 28.31 16.00
C ASN A 414 3.86 28.55 17.09
N ALA A 415 4.95 27.79 17.06
CA ALA A 415 6.08 27.98 17.97
C ALA A 415 6.90 29.23 17.62
N GLY A 416 6.89 29.67 16.35
CA GLY A 416 7.57 30.85 15.86
C GLY A 416 9.10 30.79 15.90
N THR A 417 9.67 29.58 16.05
CA THR A 417 11.12 29.36 16.09
C THR A 417 11.65 28.93 14.72
N ASP A 418 12.74 29.58 14.31
CA ASP A 418 13.49 29.23 13.08
C ASP A 418 12.70 29.34 11.76
N ILE A 419 11.58 30.05 11.78
CA ILE A 419 10.76 30.28 10.59
C ILE A 419 11.34 31.43 9.78
N VAL A 420 11.56 31.19 8.49
CA VAL A 420 12.00 32.22 7.52
C VAL A 420 11.04 32.23 6.33
N THR A 421 10.88 33.41 5.73
CA THR A 421 10.23 33.58 4.42
C THR A 421 11.25 33.88 3.33
N GLU A 422 12.36 34.55 3.69
CA GLU A 422 13.50 34.74 2.79
C GLU A 422 14.55 33.66 3.02
N MET A 423 14.94 32.99 1.96
CA MET A 423 15.91 31.89 1.94
C MET A 423 17.20 32.36 1.27
N ASP A 424 18.33 32.21 1.92
CA ASP A 424 19.64 32.52 1.33
C ASP A 424 20.07 31.37 0.39
N ALA A 425 20.48 31.73 -0.84
CA ALA A 425 21.10 30.79 -1.78
C ALA A 425 22.63 30.75 -1.51
N ASN A 426 22.99 30.26 -0.34
CA ASN A 426 24.40 30.21 0.11
C ASN A 426 24.85 28.78 0.45
N MET A 427 24.17 27.77 -0.12
CA MET A 427 24.47 26.36 0.06
C MET A 427 25.39 25.85 -1.06
N GLY A 428 25.94 24.64 -0.86
CA GLY A 428 26.89 24.03 -1.78
C GLY A 428 28.30 24.62 -1.67
N ASN A 429 29.24 24.03 -2.39
CA ASN A 429 30.66 24.41 -2.31
C ASN A 429 30.94 25.84 -2.76
N ASP A 430 30.16 26.36 -3.69
CA ASP A 430 30.32 27.70 -4.27
C ASP A 430 29.42 28.74 -3.59
N ASN A 431 28.70 28.39 -2.52
CA ASN A 431 27.74 29.26 -1.82
C ASN A 431 26.71 29.92 -2.75
N ASN A 432 26.26 29.17 -3.75
CA ASN A 432 25.37 29.67 -4.81
C ASN A 432 24.12 28.84 -5.00
N THR A 433 23.85 27.90 -4.10
CA THR A 433 22.77 26.91 -4.22
C THR A 433 21.65 27.23 -3.23
N LEU A 434 20.42 27.24 -3.71
CA LEU A 434 19.19 27.15 -2.93
C LEU A 434 18.58 25.77 -3.12
N SER A 435 18.51 24.99 -2.08
CA SER A 435 17.86 23.68 -2.07
C SER A 435 16.57 23.75 -1.26
N ILE A 436 15.45 23.39 -1.87
CA ILE A 436 14.15 23.31 -1.23
C ILE A 436 13.68 21.87 -1.37
N ARG A 437 13.28 21.24 -0.26
CA ARG A 437 12.80 19.86 -0.22
C ARG A 437 11.44 19.76 0.43
N GLY A 438 10.70 18.69 0.10
CA GLY A 438 9.42 18.40 0.75
C GLY A 438 8.27 19.27 0.25
N LEU A 439 8.28 19.69 -1.03
CA LEU A 439 7.18 20.38 -1.70
C LEU A 439 6.16 19.36 -2.24
N ASP A 440 4.92 19.79 -2.41
CA ASP A 440 3.92 19.07 -3.19
C ASP A 440 3.97 19.45 -4.67
N VAL A 441 3.26 18.69 -5.51
CA VAL A 441 2.93 19.09 -6.88
C VAL A 441 2.12 20.39 -6.88
N GLY A 442 2.38 21.26 -7.85
CA GLY A 442 1.67 22.51 -7.94
C GLY A 442 2.50 23.62 -8.54
N SER A 443 1.92 24.82 -8.58
CA SER A 443 2.60 26.03 -9.04
C SER A 443 3.06 26.85 -7.86
N TYR A 444 4.34 27.19 -7.86
CA TYR A 444 4.97 28.07 -6.91
C TYR A 444 5.58 29.27 -7.64
N TYR A 445 5.76 30.36 -6.93
CA TYR A 445 6.34 31.58 -7.50
C TYR A 445 7.56 31.97 -6.69
N VAL A 446 8.71 32.04 -7.37
CA VAL A 446 10.03 32.33 -6.78
C VAL A 446 10.41 33.75 -7.13
N LYS A 447 10.67 34.56 -6.13
CA LYS A 447 11.17 35.94 -6.29
C LYS A 447 12.53 36.09 -5.66
N GLU A 448 13.48 36.70 -6.41
CA GLU A 448 14.74 37.14 -5.82
C GLU A 448 14.49 38.40 -4.98
N THR A 449 14.62 38.28 -3.67
CA THR A 449 14.37 39.36 -2.71
C THR A 449 15.64 40.04 -2.25
N LYS A 450 16.78 39.35 -2.36
CA LYS A 450 18.11 39.90 -2.08
C LYS A 450 19.04 39.64 -3.25
N THR A 451 19.50 40.70 -3.85
CA THR A 451 20.37 40.63 -5.02
C THR A 451 21.84 40.65 -4.60
N PRO A 452 22.72 39.82 -5.20
CA PRO A 452 24.15 39.87 -4.99
C PRO A 452 24.74 41.25 -5.31
N SER A 453 25.74 41.66 -4.54
CA SER A 453 26.39 42.97 -4.73
C SER A 453 27.02 43.09 -6.13
N GLY A 454 26.76 44.19 -6.83
CA GLY A 454 27.27 44.47 -8.17
C GLY A 454 26.44 43.87 -9.32
N TYR A 455 25.29 43.28 -9.01
CA TYR A 455 24.37 42.69 -9.98
C TYR A 455 22.97 43.32 -9.91
N TYR A 456 22.19 43.13 -10.96
CA TYR A 456 20.83 43.64 -11.05
C TYR A 456 19.81 42.53 -10.81
N ALA A 457 18.79 42.84 -10.02
CA ALA A 457 17.67 41.91 -9.79
C ALA A 457 16.88 41.65 -11.09
N PRO A 458 16.39 40.45 -11.32
CA PRO A 458 15.37 40.20 -12.31
C PRO A 458 14.14 41.08 -12.08
N LYS A 459 13.46 41.48 -13.17
CA LYS A 459 12.26 42.35 -13.09
C LYS A 459 10.99 41.61 -12.83
N GLY A 460 11.00 40.31 -13.00
CA GLY A 460 9.86 39.42 -12.84
C GLY A 460 9.99 38.48 -11.64
N ILE A 461 9.03 37.63 -11.56
CA ILE A 461 9.02 36.45 -10.71
C ILE A 461 9.16 35.20 -11.60
N PHE A 462 9.62 34.12 -11.04
CA PHE A 462 9.80 32.88 -11.76
C PHE A 462 8.73 31.91 -11.28
N LYS A 463 8.02 31.29 -12.23
CA LYS A 463 7.02 30.26 -11.93
C LYS A 463 7.72 28.89 -11.93
N LEU A 464 7.58 28.19 -10.83
CA LEU A 464 7.99 26.80 -10.66
C LEU A 464 6.72 25.93 -10.71
N ASP A 465 6.56 25.19 -11.79
CA ASP A 465 5.48 24.19 -11.90
C ASP A 465 6.08 22.81 -11.59
N LEU A 466 5.63 22.20 -10.49
CA LEU A 466 5.95 20.83 -10.13
C LEU A 466 4.78 19.93 -10.50
N THR A 467 5.04 18.98 -11.36
CA THR A 467 4.06 17.95 -11.77
C THR A 467 4.74 16.60 -11.78
N ALA A 468 4.05 15.53 -11.47
CA ALA A 468 4.63 14.20 -11.40
C ALA A 468 3.68 13.14 -11.98
N GLU A 469 4.21 12.30 -12.85
CA GLU A 469 3.58 11.05 -13.28
C GLU A 469 4.34 9.88 -12.66
N ARG A 470 3.58 8.91 -12.14
CA ARG A 470 4.13 7.72 -11.53
C ARG A 470 3.86 6.51 -12.38
N ASP A 471 4.81 5.59 -12.39
CA ASP A 471 4.58 4.30 -13.01
C ASP A 471 3.78 3.37 -12.09
N ALA A 472 3.33 2.24 -12.67
CA ALA A 472 2.56 1.25 -11.93
C ALA A 472 3.35 0.58 -10.79
N SER A 473 4.68 0.70 -10.77
CA SER A 473 5.54 0.18 -9.69
C SER A 473 5.68 1.16 -8.53
N GLU A 474 5.17 2.39 -8.68
CA GLU A 474 5.18 3.47 -7.67
C GLU A 474 6.57 3.85 -7.13
N SER A 475 7.64 3.31 -7.70
CA SER A 475 8.99 3.44 -7.15
C SER A 475 9.72 4.69 -7.63
N LEU A 476 9.35 5.26 -8.76
CA LEU A 476 10.01 6.41 -9.38
C LEU A 476 9.00 7.43 -9.92
N VAL A 477 9.32 8.69 -9.77
CA VAL A 477 8.69 9.76 -10.54
C VAL A 477 9.16 9.62 -11.97
N LYS A 478 8.27 9.24 -12.88
CA LYS A 478 8.60 9.09 -14.30
C LYS A 478 8.92 10.41 -14.97
N ASP A 479 8.22 11.46 -14.57
CA ASP A 479 8.34 12.74 -15.22
C ASP A 479 7.92 13.85 -14.25
N LEU A 480 8.80 14.84 -14.05
CA LEU A 480 8.39 16.17 -13.61
C LEU A 480 7.95 16.88 -14.88
N ALA A 481 6.70 16.61 -15.25
CA ALA A 481 6.22 16.90 -16.57
C ALA A 481 6.32 18.38 -16.90
N SER A 482 6.53 18.64 -18.13
CA SER A 482 6.23 19.81 -18.96
C SER A 482 6.16 21.20 -18.32
N GLY A 483 6.07 21.33 -17.00
CA GLY A 483 6.09 22.57 -16.25
C GLY A 483 7.49 23.16 -16.25
N GLY A 484 8.12 23.03 -15.17
CA GLY A 484 9.49 23.50 -14.95
C GLY A 484 9.54 24.94 -14.50
N PHE A 485 10.68 25.54 -14.67
CA PHE A 485 10.96 26.88 -14.19
C PHE A 485 10.87 27.88 -15.33
N THR A 486 9.93 28.81 -15.26
CA THR A 486 9.63 29.79 -16.31
C THR A 486 9.63 31.20 -15.73
N GLU A 487 9.86 32.21 -16.59
CA GLU A 487 9.78 33.61 -16.26
C GLU A 487 8.38 34.18 -16.50
N THR A 488 7.93 35.08 -15.66
CA THR A 488 6.67 35.82 -15.85
C THR A 488 6.84 37.05 -16.75
N LYS A 489 8.07 37.48 -17.00
CA LYS A 489 8.38 38.61 -17.91
C LYS A 489 9.37 38.18 -18.98
N GLU A 490 9.04 38.49 -20.23
CA GLU A 490 9.88 38.15 -21.38
C GLU A 490 11.30 38.69 -21.28
N ALA A 491 11.47 39.85 -20.63
CA ALA A 491 12.79 40.47 -20.41
C ALA A 491 13.74 39.59 -19.58
N ASP A 492 13.23 38.69 -18.76
CA ASP A 492 14.01 37.82 -17.88
C ASP A 492 14.20 36.39 -18.48
N ARG A 493 13.70 36.13 -19.70
CA ARG A 493 13.79 34.81 -20.36
C ARG A 493 15.20 34.28 -20.46
N ALA A 494 16.15 35.11 -20.80
CA ALA A 494 17.55 34.73 -20.94
C ALA A 494 18.25 34.41 -19.62
N LEU A 495 17.61 34.70 -18.48
CA LEU A 495 18.18 34.47 -17.15
C LEU A 495 18.01 33.01 -16.69
N ILE A 496 17.10 32.23 -17.31
CA ILE A 496 16.94 30.82 -17.01
C ILE A 496 17.69 29.99 -18.06
N GLN A 497 18.77 29.32 -17.64
CA GLN A 497 19.64 28.61 -18.57
C GLN A 497 19.48 27.09 -18.56
N LYS A 498 19.43 26.50 -17.40
CA LYS A 498 19.38 25.04 -17.28
C LYS A 498 18.14 24.61 -16.53
N LYS A 499 17.41 23.67 -17.13
CA LYS A 499 16.24 23.04 -16.53
C LYS A 499 16.42 21.52 -16.69
N SER A 500 16.48 20.79 -15.60
CA SER A 500 16.66 19.36 -15.65
C SER A 500 15.94 18.66 -14.50
N LEU A 501 15.46 17.47 -14.78
CA LEU A 501 15.00 16.54 -13.78
C LEU A 501 16.17 15.65 -13.36
N ASN A 502 16.42 15.59 -12.07
CA ASN A 502 17.24 14.55 -11.47
C ASN A 502 16.30 13.46 -10.92
N ALA A 503 16.04 12.44 -11.75
CA ALA A 503 15.08 11.37 -11.42
C ALA A 503 15.52 10.54 -10.22
N GLU A 504 16.82 10.33 -10.02
CA GLU A 504 17.34 9.57 -8.87
C GLU A 504 17.06 10.24 -7.53
N LYS A 505 17.02 11.59 -7.53
CA LYS A 505 16.80 12.38 -6.31
C LYS A 505 15.39 12.97 -6.23
N ASN A 506 14.51 12.62 -7.17
CA ASN A 506 13.17 13.20 -7.27
C ASN A 506 13.18 14.74 -7.23
N ARG A 507 14.15 15.36 -7.91
CA ARG A 507 14.49 16.76 -7.78
C ARG A 507 14.51 17.47 -9.12
N PHE A 508 13.88 18.64 -9.20
CA PHE A 508 13.97 19.54 -10.33
C PHE A 508 15.10 20.55 -10.13
N GLU A 509 15.93 20.77 -11.14
CA GLU A 509 17.10 21.65 -11.07
C GLU A 509 17.01 22.78 -12.09
N ALA A 510 17.37 24.02 -11.70
CA ALA A 510 17.43 25.18 -12.58
C ALA A 510 18.63 26.08 -12.29
N ASP A 511 19.19 26.68 -13.34
CA ASP A 511 20.16 27.74 -13.23
C ASP A 511 19.45 29.10 -13.41
N LEU A 512 19.69 30.05 -12.50
CA LEU A 512 19.20 31.42 -12.59
C LEU A 512 20.35 32.39 -12.60
N LEU A 513 20.42 33.21 -13.68
CA LEU A 513 21.49 34.17 -13.89
C LEU A 513 21.11 35.56 -13.38
N ASN A 514 22.10 36.32 -12.87
CA ASN A 514 22.01 37.77 -12.76
C ASN A 514 23.03 38.44 -13.68
N SER A 515 22.65 39.60 -14.20
CA SER A 515 23.52 40.40 -15.08
C SER A 515 24.25 41.47 -14.29
N SER A 516 25.56 41.64 -14.54
CA SER A 516 26.36 42.75 -14.04
C SER A 516 26.13 44.05 -14.84
N THR A 517 25.46 43.96 -15.99
CA THR A 517 25.05 45.12 -16.78
C THR A 517 23.52 45.18 -16.87
N PRO A 518 22.93 46.40 -16.91
CA PRO A 518 21.49 46.50 -17.11
C PRO A 518 21.11 45.72 -18.37
N VAL A 519 20.15 44.78 -18.24
CA VAL A 519 19.53 44.17 -19.42
C VAL A 519 18.84 45.29 -20.16
N LEU A 520 19.46 45.78 -21.23
CA LEU A 520 18.77 46.71 -22.12
C LEU A 520 17.50 46.03 -22.59
N PRO A 521 16.36 46.72 -22.54
CA PRO A 521 15.14 46.15 -23.10
C PRO A 521 15.46 45.66 -24.52
N THR A 522 15.18 44.43 -24.84
CA THR A 522 15.34 43.91 -26.21
C THR A 522 14.52 44.80 -27.13
N THR A 523 15.25 45.67 -27.84
CA THR A 523 14.67 46.72 -28.69
C THR A 523 14.18 46.14 -30.02
N GLY A 524 13.65 44.96 -30.04
CA GLY A 524 13.03 44.30 -31.21
C GLY A 524 11.54 44.48 -31.33
N GLY A 525 10.90 45.16 -30.38
CA GLY A 525 9.45 45.40 -30.39
C GLY A 525 9.05 46.77 -30.92
N VAL A 526 7.79 47.15 -30.68
CA VAL A 526 7.17 48.42 -31.09
C VAL A 526 8.05 49.68 -30.78
N GLY A 527 8.90 49.60 -29.76
CA GLY A 527 9.84 50.66 -29.39
C GLY A 527 10.89 50.99 -30.47
N THR A 528 11.50 49.95 -31.09
CA THR A 528 12.52 50.18 -32.16
C THR A 528 11.89 50.81 -33.38
N VAL A 529 10.71 50.34 -33.76
CA VAL A 529 9.97 50.93 -34.89
C VAL A 529 9.62 52.39 -34.58
N MET A 530 9.22 52.69 -33.36
CA MET A 530 8.84 54.04 -32.94
C MET A 530 10.07 55.00 -32.93
N PHE A 531 11.21 54.55 -32.40
CA PHE A 531 12.47 55.34 -32.44
C PHE A 531 13.00 55.51 -33.86
N THR A 532 12.91 54.50 -34.73
CA THR A 532 13.30 54.57 -36.14
C THR A 532 12.40 55.54 -36.89
N VAL A 533 11.09 55.49 -36.69
CA VAL A 533 10.14 56.43 -37.31
C VAL A 533 10.38 57.87 -36.84
N ILE A 534 10.56 58.08 -35.55
CA ILE A 534 10.86 59.40 -34.98
C ILE A 534 12.20 59.93 -35.55
N GLY A 535 13.22 59.09 -35.58
CA GLY A 535 14.53 59.44 -36.15
C GLY A 535 14.44 59.83 -37.64
N LEU A 536 13.67 59.05 -38.44
CA LEU A 536 13.44 59.39 -39.84
C LEU A 536 12.62 60.66 -40.03
N LEU A 537 11.64 60.92 -39.19
CA LEU A 537 10.88 62.17 -39.20
C LEU A 537 11.76 63.36 -38.82
N CYS A 538 12.61 63.24 -37.80
CA CYS A 538 13.58 64.30 -37.45
C CYS A 538 14.59 64.56 -38.56
N MET A 539 15.14 63.53 -39.20
CA MET A 539 16.01 63.73 -40.37
C MET A 539 15.30 64.37 -41.54
N GLY A 540 14.05 63.96 -41.84
CA GLY A 540 13.22 64.55 -42.89
C GLY A 540 12.89 66.01 -42.60
N ALA A 541 12.57 66.36 -41.36
CA ALA A 541 12.35 67.75 -40.93
C ALA A 541 13.65 68.61 -41.03
N ALA A 542 14.78 68.05 -40.62
CA ALA A 542 16.10 68.75 -40.73
C ALA A 542 16.49 69.01 -42.20
N LEU A 543 16.26 68.02 -43.07
CA LEU A 543 16.52 68.15 -44.51
C LEU A 543 15.57 69.15 -45.14
N TRP A 544 14.30 69.12 -44.79
CA TRP A 544 13.29 70.12 -45.23
C TRP A 544 13.69 71.56 -44.78
N PHE A 545 14.05 71.69 -43.53
CA PHE A 545 14.53 73.01 -42.99
C PHE A 545 15.77 73.47 -43.68
N PHE A 546 16.72 72.57 -43.97
CA PHE A 546 17.97 72.96 -44.68
C PHE A 546 17.65 73.38 -46.13
N LEU A 547 16.80 72.67 -46.85
CA LEU A 547 16.39 73.02 -48.21
C LEU A 547 15.58 74.30 -48.24
N PHE A 548 14.73 74.53 -47.25
CA PHE A 548 13.97 75.79 -47.16
C PHE A 548 14.84 76.98 -46.83
N ALA A 549 15.82 76.80 -45.91
CA ALA A 549 16.81 77.84 -45.60
C ALA A 549 17.73 78.15 -46.80
N ARG A 550 18.05 77.18 -47.62
CA ARG A 550 18.83 77.36 -48.85
C ARG A 550 18.01 78.09 -49.89
N ARG A 551 16.73 77.78 -50.12
CA ARG A 551 15.88 78.55 -51.02
C ARG A 551 15.72 79.98 -50.58
N ARG A 552 15.51 80.25 -49.31
CA ARG A 552 15.45 81.63 -48.82
C ARG A 552 16.72 82.41 -49.12
N ARG A 553 17.89 81.81 -48.99
CA ARG A 553 19.18 82.49 -49.31
C ARG A 553 19.32 82.69 -50.82
N GLU A 554 18.81 81.81 -51.63
CA GLU A 554 18.81 81.96 -53.09
C GLU A 554 17.86 83.14 -53.51
N ASP A 555 16.65 83.18 -52.90
CA ASP A 555 15.67 84.25 -53.13
C ASP A 555 16.21 85.68 -52.65
N GLU A 556 16.92 85.70 -51.52
CA GLU A 556 17.53 86.93 -51.04
C GLU A 556 18.75 87.39 -51.92
N GLN A 557 19.45 86.48 -52.58
CA GLN A 557 20.53 86.79 -53.53
C GLN A 557 19.98 87.23 -54.89
N GLU A 558 18.80 86.69 -55.32
CA GLU A 558 18.14 87.22 -56.55
C GLU A 558 17.50 88.57 -56.34
N GLN A 559 16.92 88.85 -55.18
CA GLN A 559 16.39 90.21 -54.89
C GLN A 559 17.52 91.27 -54.81
N ASN A 560 18.69 90.94 -54.31
CA ASN A 560 19.85 91.83 -54.26
C ASN A 560 20.51 92.07 -55.66
N LYS A 561 20.27 91.22 -56.66
CA LYS A 561 20.77 91.41 -58.03
C LYS A 561 19.81 92.26 -58.90
N THR A 562 18.60 92.50 -58.48
CA THR A 562 17.62 93.30 -59.23
C THR A 562 17.54 94.75 -58.76
N THR A 563 18.38 95.13 -57.78
CA THR A 563 18.41 96.45 -57.18
C THR A 563 19.78 97.19 -57.37
N LEU A 564 20.60 96.75 -58.38
CA LEU A 564 21.78 97.51 -58.83
C LEU A 564 21.60 98.00 -60.25
#